data_d8718878fd230ee7709d6555441d6835
#
_entry.id   d8718878fd230ee7709d6555441d6835
#
_cell.length_a   1.000
_cell.length_b   1.000
_cell.length_c   1.000
_cell.angle_alpha   90.00
_cell.angle_beta   90.00
_cell.angle_gamma   90.00
#
_symmetry.space_group_name_H-M   'P 1'
#
loop_
_entity.id
_entity.type
_entity.pdbx_description
1 polymer ?
#
loop_
_entity_poly.entity_id
_entity_poly.type
_entity_poly.pdbx_seq_one_letter_code
_entity_poly.pdbx_strand_id
1 'polypeptide(L)'
;MASKVYFADFRCPSWRENLQQKLARLMMTAGFGDIDMDGKYVAIKMHFGEPGNMAYLRPNWAKTVADLVKSQGGKPFLTDCNTLYIGGRKNALDHMESAYVNGFTPYSTGCHIIIADGLKGNDEVAVPVEGGEYVREAKIGRAVMDADVFISLTHFKGHEQAGFGGCLKNIGMGCGSRAGKMEQHNSGKPFVKQKLCVGCHACAKICAHGAPTFGPDNKATINTDKCVGCARCLAVCPKDAIQCLSLIHISEPTRPEPIS
;
A
#
# COMPACT_ATOMS: atom_id res chain seq x y z
N MET A 1 -30.23 -5.79 -4.09
CA MET A 1 -30.41 -5.68 -2.62
C MET A 1 -29.47 -4.61 -2.10
N ALA A 2 -29.93 -3.75 -1.19
CA ALA A 2 -29.07 -2.74 -0.57
C ALA A 2 -28.11 -3.41 0.43
N SER A 3 -26.82 -3.04 0.39
CA SER A 3 -25.82 -3.53 1.34
C SER A 3 -26.05 -2.91 2.73
N LYS A 4 -25.91 -3.72 3.78
CA LYS A 4 -25.96 -3.22 5.15
C LYS A 4 -24.68 -2.46 5.47
N VAL A 5 -24.79 -1.29 6.06
CA VAL A 5 -23.68 -0.49 6.58
C VAL A 5 -23.85 -0.34 8.08
N TYR A 6 -22.78 -0.62 8.83
CA TYR A 6 -22.73 -0.47 10.28
C TYR A 6 -21.92 0.78 10.60
N PHE A 7 -22.51 1.66 11.39
CA PHE A 7 -21.93 2.96 11.73
C PHE A 7 -21.84 3.16 13.24
N ALA A 8 -20.73 3.71 13.69
CA ALA A 8 -20.56 4.20 15.05
C ALA A 8 -19.85 5.56 15.01
N ASP A 9 -20.36 6.51 15.76
CA ASP A 9 -19.71 7.81 15.94
C ASP A 9 -18.55 7.74 16.94
N PHE A 10 -17.78 8.84 17.06
CA PHE A 10 -16.63 8.93 17.96
C PHE A 10 -16.98 9.38 19.40
N ARG A 11 -18.26 9.56 19.72
CA ARG A 11 -18.68 9.95 21.08
C ARG A 11 -18.53 8.77 22.02
N CYS A 12 -17.95 9.01 23.18
CA CYS A 12 -17.85 8.06 24.30
C CYS A 12 -18.55 8.69 25.52
N PRO A 13 -19.88 8.58 25.63
CA PRO A 13 -20.66 9.24 26.68
C PRO A 13 -20.44 8.63 28.06
N SER A 14 -19.80 7.48 28.13
CA SER A 14 -19.53 6.75 29.36
C SER A 14 -18.06 6.37 29.44
N TRP A 15 -17.47 6.44 30.65
CA TRP A 15 -16.13 5.90 30.93
C TRP A 15 -16.05 4.37 30.81
N ARG A 16 -17.20 3.69 30.72
CA ARG A 16 -17.30 2.23 30.64
C ARG A 16 -16.99 1.66 29.26
N GLU A 17 -17.00 2.50 28.21
CA GLU A 17 -16.70 2.06 26.86
C GLU A 17 -15.81 3.09 26.16
N ASN A 18 -14.61 2.68 25.75
CA ASN A 18 -13.71 3.48 24.93
C ASN A 18 -13.94 3.21 23.43
N LEU A 19 -13.27 4.00 22.57
CA LEU A 19 -13.41 3.89 21.12
C LEU A 19 -12.97 2.52 20.56
N GLN A 20 -11.96 1.88 21.15
CA GLN A 20 -11.48 0.56 20.74
C GLN A 20 -12.53 -0.53 21.03
N GLN A 21 -13.12 -0.49 22.22
CA GLN A 21 -14.22 -1.39 22.60
C GLN A 21 -15.45 -1.16 21.71
N LYS A 22 -15.71 0.11 21.36
CA LYS A 22 -16.80 0.48 20.45
C LYS A 22 -16.57 -0.07 19.03
N LEU A 23 -15.34 0.00 18.52
CA LEU A 23 -14.95 -0.64 17.26
C LEU A 23 -15.15 -2.15 17.32
N ALA A 24 -14.63 -2.81 18.35
CA ALA A 24 -14.75 -4.25 18.53
C ALA A 24 -16.22 -4.70 18.53
N ARG A 25 -17.07 -4.01 19.29
CA ARG A 25 -18.51 -4.28 19.34
C ARG A 25 -19.17 -4.05 17.98
N LEU A 26 -18.81 -2.98 17.27
CA LEU A 26 -19.33 -2.69 15.92
C LEU A 26 -18.98 -3.82 14.93
N MET A 27 -17.74 -4.28 14.94
CA MET A 27 -17.27 -5.38 14.08
C MET A 27 -18.04 -6.67 14.38
N MET A 28 -18.18 -7.04 15.65
CA MET A 28 -18.94 -8.23 16.05
C MET A 28 -20.41 -8.12 15.64
N THR A 29 -21.03 -6.95 15.81
CA THR A 29 -22.40 -6.69 15.35
C THR A 29 -22.55 -6.79 13.84
N ALA A 30 -21.49 -6.46 13.09
CA ALA A 30 -21.45 -6.54 11.64
C ALA A 30 -21.23 -7.98 11.10
N GLY A 31 -21.11 -8.98 11.97
CA GLY A 31 -20.92 -10.38 11.59
C GLY A 31 -19.45 -10.81 11.52
N PHE A 32 -18.54 -10.04 12.12
CA PHE A 32 -17.11 -10.43 12.14
C PHE A 32 -16.88 -11.77 12.83
N GLY A 33 -17.70 -12.11 13.82
CA GLY A 33 -17.64 -13.40 14.54
C GLY A 33 -18.09 -14.60 13.71
N ASP A 34 -18.78 -14.38 12.58
CA ASP A 34 -19.27 -15.45 11.72
C ASP A 34 -18.22 -15.88 10.67
N ILE A 35 -17.09 -15.17 10.60
CA ILE A 35 -15.99 -15.46 9.67
C ILE A 35 -15.13 -16.57 10.29
N ASP A 36 -15.02 -17.69 9.61
CA ASP A 36 -14.12 -18.79 10.02
C ASP A 36 -12.66 -18.34 9.87
N MET A 37 -11.98 -18.09 10.98
CA MET A 37 -10.58 -17.66 11.05
C MET A 37 -9.67 -18.67 11.76
N ASP A 38 -10.19 -19.75 12.30
CA ASP A 38 -9.40 -20.68 13.12
C ASP A 38 -8.24 -21.30 12.30
N GLY A 39 -7.04 -21.14 12.83
CA GLY A 39 -5.80 -21.58 12.19
C GLY A 39 -5.36 -20.79 10.95
N LYS A 40 -6.19 -19.87 10.42
CA LYS A 40 -6.00 -19.18 9.15
C LYS A 40 -5.10 -17.94 9.22
N TYR A 41 -4.39 -17.65 8.13
CA TYR A 41 -3.64 -16.41 7.97
C TYR A 41 -4.59 -15.27 7.57
N VAL A 42 -4.57 -14.19 8.35
CA VAL A 42 -5.48 -13.05 8.17
C VAL A 42 -4.69 -11.80 7.85
N ALA A 43 -4.78 -11.33 6.62
CA ALA A 43 -4.16 -10.09 6.17
C ALA A 43 -4.99 -8.87 6.61
N ILE A 44 -4.44 -8.01 7.45
CA ILE A 44 -5.03 -6.72 7.79
C ILE A 44 -4.34 -5.65 6.94
N LYS A 45 -4.98 -5.28 5.83
CA LYS A 45 -4.45 -4.29 4.90
C LYS A 45 -4.73 -2.90 5.39
N MET A 46 -3.68 -2.14 5.56
CA MET A 46 -3.77 -0.73 5.92
C MET A 46 -2.63 0.09 5.31
N HIS A 47 -2.69 1.39 5.50
CA HIS A 47 -1.63 2.32 5.13
C HIS A 47 -0.91 2.76 6.39
N PHE A 48 0.41 2.57 6.44
CA PHE A 48 1.20 2.83 7.65
C PHE A 48 1.58 4.32 7.83
N GLY A 49 1.23 5.20 6.87
CA GLY A 49 1.67 6.59 6.84
C GLY A 49 3.06 6.76 6.23
N GLU A 50 3.39 7.97 5.80
CA GLU A 50 4.75 8.38 5.46
C GLU A 50 5.40 9.04 6.69
N PRO A 51 6.73 8.99 6.85
CA PRO A 51 7.42 9.72 7.91
C PRO A 51 7.04 11.21 7.92
N GLY A 52 6.61 11.72 9.08
CA GLY A 52 6.15 13.10 9.24
C GLY A 52 4.68 13.37 8.87
N ASN A 53 3.96 12.41 8.30
CA ASN A 53 2.52 12.53 8.07
C ASN A 53 1.75 11.96 9.27
N MET A 54 0.83 12.74 9.81
CA MET A 54 -0.01 12.33 10.96
C MET A 54 -1.42 11.87 10.56
N ALA A 55 -1.79 11.96 9.27
CA ALA A 55 -3.10 11.64 8.76
C ALA A 55 -3.22 10.15 8.35
N TYR A 56 -3.02 9.25 9.30
CA TYR A 56 -3.21 7.81 9.14
C TYR A 56 -3.94 7.22 10.35
N LEU A 57 -4.48 6.00 10.21
CA LEU A 57 -5.08 5.29 11.33
C LEU A 57 -4.00 4.91 12.35
N ARG A 58 -4.27 5.19 13.62
CA ARG A 58 -3.33 4.90 14.70
C ARG A 58 -3.16 3.40 14.95
N PRO A 59 -1.99 2.94 15.45
CA PRO A 59 -1.74 1.52 15.75
C PRO A 59 -2.79 0.85 16.65
N ASN A 60 -3.42 1.61 17.55
CA ASN A 60 -4.48 1.14 18.43
C ASN A 60 -5.66 0.51 17.67
N TRP A 61 -6.03 1.04 16.51
CA TRP A 61 -7.08 0.47 15.68
C TRP A 61 -6.65 -0.88 15.08
N ALA A 62 -5.41 -0.96 14.61
CA ALA A 62 -4.83 -2.21 14.13
C ALA A 62 -4.79 -3.26 15.22
N LYS A 63 -4.37 -2.86 16.44
CA LYS A 63 -4.37 -3.76 17.61
C LYS A 63 -5.75 -4.32 17.91
N THR A 64 -6.77 -3.48 17.91
CA THR A 64 -8.15 -3.93 18.17
C THR A 64 -8.59 -5.01 17.18
N VAL A 65 -8.29 -4.81 15.89
CA VAL A 65 -8.64 -5.78 14.84
C VAL A 65 -7.81 -7.06 14.99
N ALA A 66 -6.49 -6.93 15.24
CA ALA A 66 -5.60 -8.07 15.44
C ALA A 66 -6.01 -8.93 16.67
N ASP A 67 -6.39 -8.28 17.76
CA ASP A 67 -6.85 -8.98 18.98
C ASP A 67 -8.18 -9.74 18.71
N LEU A 68 -9.10 -9.14 17.94
CA LEU A 68 -10.33 -9.83 17.52
C LEU A 68 -10.05 -11.06 16.65
N VAL A 69 -9.14 -10.93 15.68
CA VAL A 69 -8.72 -12.07 14.84
C VAL A 69 -8.15 -13.19 15.70
N LYS A 70 -7.23 -12.85 16.61
CA LYS A 70 -6.63 -13.84 17.53
C LYS A 70 -7.65 -14.51 18.44
N SER A 71 -8.64 -13.76 18.90
CA SER A 71 -9.70 -14.32 19.76
C SER A 71 -10.56 -15.38 19.04
N GLN A 72 -10.51 -15.42 17.72
CA GLN A 72 -11.16 -16.41 16.85
C GLN A 72 -10.17 -17.44 16.30
N GLY A 73 -8.98 -17.58 16.89
CA GLY A 73 -7.97 -18.55 16.47
C GLY A 73 -7.17 -18.17 15.24
N GLY A 74 -7.41 -16.99 14.63
CA GLY A 74 -6.72 -16.53 13.43
C GLY A 74 -5.28 -16.03 13.69
N LYS A 75 -4.47 -16.03 12.65
CA LYS A 75 -3.06 -15.57 12.64
C LYS A 75 -2.94 -14.24 11.90
N PRO A 76 -3.15 -13.09 12.57
CA PRO A 76 -3.14 -11.79 11.90
C PRO A 76 -1.73 -11.32 11.57
N PHE A 77 -1.62 -10.61 10.44
CA PHE A 77 -0.47 -9.77 10.11
C PHE A 77 -0.94 -8.48 9.46
N LEU A 78 -0.22 -7.38 9.70
CA LEU A 78 -0.45 -6.11 9.02
C LEU A 78 0.28 -6.12 7.68
N THR A 79 -0.33 -5.56 6.66
CA THR A 79 0.28 -5.55 5.33
C THR A 79 -0.03 -4.29 4.52
N ASP A 80 0.91 -3.95 3.64
CA ASP A 80 0.81 -3.00 2.54
C ASP A 80 1.77 -3.43 1.45
N CYS A 81 1.70 -2.84 0.25
CA CYS A 81 2.69 -3.00 -0.79
C CYS A 81 3.53 -1.73 -0.97
N ASN A 82 4.77 -1.89 -1.46
CA ASN A 82 5.69 -0.81 -1.71
C ASN A 82 5.12 0.25 -2.66
N THR A 83 5.58 1.49 -2.51
CA THR A 83 5.11 2.62 -3.32
C THR A 83 5.94 2.83 -4.58
N LEU A 84 5.40 3.55 -5.55
CA LEU A 84 6.11 3.99 -6.77
C LEU A 84 6.80 5.33 -6.59
N TYR A 85 6.27 6.18 -5.72
CA TYR A 85 6.76 7.55 -5.54
C TYR A 85 7.97 7.58 -4.58
N ILE A 86 8.65 8.72 -4.59
CA ILE A 86 9.74 9.02 -3.66
C ILE A 86 9.16 9.15 -2.26
N GLY A 87 9.73 8.43 -1.30
CA GLY A 87 9.29 8.42 0.09
C GLY A 87 9.90 7.27 0.87
N GLY A 88 9.47 7.13 2.11
CA GLY A 88 9.97 6.12 3.05
C GLY A 88 9.43 4.71 2.81
N ARG A 89 8.65 4.45 1.74
CA ARG A 89 8.00 3.16 1.51
C ARG A 89 8.35 2.56 0.14
N LYS A 90 9.56 2.83 -0.35
CA LYS A 90 10.00 2.43 -1.69
C LYS A 90 10.48 0.98 -1.78
N ASN A 91 10.93 0.40 -0.71
CA ASN A 91 11.34 -1.00 -0.56
C ASN A 91 10.88 -1.51 0.81
N ALA A 92 10.90 -2.83 1.02
CA ALA A 92 10.32 -3.39 2.24
C ALA A 92 11.03 -2.92 3.52
N LEU A 93 12.34 -2.70 3.51
CA LEU A 93 13.07 -2.27 4.72
C LEU A 93 12.68 -0.85 5.10
N ASP A 94 12.75 0.09 4.16
CA ASP A 94 12.35 1.49 4.39
C ASP A 94 10.86 1.57 4.71
N HIS A 95 10.03 0.72 4.10
CA HIS A 95 8.60 0.66 4.36
C HIS A 95 8.29 0.20 5.80
N MET A 96 9.00 -0.83 6.28
CA MET A 96 8.88 -1.28 7.66
C MET A 96 9.41 -0.23 8.63
N GLU A 97 10.53 0.43 8.32
CA GLU A 97 11.04 1.55 9.12
C GLU A 97 10.03 2.68 9.23
N SER A 98 9.40 3.07 8.10
CA SER A 98 8.30 4.07 8.11
C SER A 98 7.15 3.63 9.01
N ALA A 99 6.78 2.35 8.98
CA ALA A 99 5.74 1.81 9.86
C ALA A 99 6.16 1.89 11.34
N TYR A 100 7.41 1.55 11.64
CA TYR A 100 7.93 1.60 13.02
C TYR A 100 8.00 3.01 13.57
N VAL A 101 8.48 3.97 12.77
CA VAL A 101 8.49 5.40 13.15
C VAL A 101 7.06 5.92 13.43
N ASN A 102 6.08 5.43 12.69
CA ASN A 102 4.67 5.75 12.90
C ASN A 102 3.99 4.90 13.99
N GLY A 103 4.77 4.09 14.72
CA GLY A 103 4.34 3.36 15.91
C GLY A 103 3.73 1.98 15.63
N PHE A 104 3.76 1.48 14.39
CA PHE A 104 3.30 0.13 14.06
C PHE A 104 4.41 -0.89 14.31
N THR A 105 4.40 -1.48 15.48
CA THR A 105 5.35 -2.53 15.86
C THR A 105 4.59 -3.78 16.34
N PRO A 106 5.21 -4.95 16.39
CA PRO A 106 4.57 -6.13 16.97
C PRO A 106 4.11 -5.93 18.42
N TYR A 107 4.79 -5.06 19.17
CA TYR A 107 4.43 -4.73 20.56
C TYR A 107 3.19 -3.83 20.62
N SER A 108 3.09 -2.82 19.76
CA SER A 108 1.98 -1.86 19.75
C SER A 108 0.71 -2.40 19.10
N THR A 109 0.85 -3.27 18.10
CA THR A 109 -0.26 -3.79 17.29
C THR A 109 -0.63 -5.25 17.60
N GLY A 110 0.26 -5.97 18.31
CA GLY A 110 0.06 -7.37 18.65
C GLY A 110 0.27 -8.35 17.50
N CYS A 111 0.70 -7.91 16.30
CA CYS A 111 1.00 -8.79 15.17
C CYS A 111 2.16 -8.24 14.33
N HIS A 112 2.73 -9.09 13.48
CA HIS A 112 3.86 -8.74 12.63
C HIS A 112 3.43 -7.95 11.40
N ILE A 113 4.40 -7.25 10.76
CA ILE A 113 4.21 -6.58 9.48
C ILE A 113 4.87 -7.44 8.40
N ILE A 114 4.16 -7.64 7.30
CA ILE A 114 4.67 -8.28 6.09
C ILE A 114 4.41 -7.34 4.92
N ILE A 115 5.46 -6.89 4.23
CA ILE A 115 5.32 -6.09 3.01
C ILE A 115 5.03 -7.06 1.87
N ALA A 116 3.79 -6.99 1.35
CA ALA A 116 3.20 -8.07 0.57
C ALA A 116 3.84 -8.31 -0.80
N ASP A 117 4.47 -7.31 -1.39
CA ASP A 117 5.14 -7.41 -2.68
C ASP A 117 6.68 -7.59 -2.55
N GLY A 118 7.13 -8.02 -1.37
CA GLY A 118 8.51 -8.41 -1.09
C GLY A 118 9.51 -7.26 -1.05
N LEU A 119 10.80 -7.60 -0.94
CA LEU A 119 11.88 -6.65 -0.69
C LEU A 119 11.93 -5.49 -1.68
N LYS A 120 11.71 -5.76 -2.96
CA LYS A 120 11.84 -4.79 -4.06
C LYS A 120 10.50 -4.43 -4.73
N GLY A 121 9.39 -4.89 -4.20
CA GLY A 121 8.05 -4.60 -4.73
C GLY A 121 7.70 -5.39 -6.01
N ASN A 122 8.28 -6.55 -6.20
CA ASN A 122 8.12 -7.39 -7.39
C ASN A 122 7.76 -8.86 -7.08
N ASP A 123 7.44 -9.18 -5.85
CA ASP A 123 6.86 -10.46 -5.47
C ASP A 123 5.33 -10.38 -5.61
N GLU A 124 4.81 -10.95 -6.71
CA GLU A 124 3.45 -10.72 -7.14
C GLU A 124 2.78 -11.99 -7.68
N VAL A 125 1.46 -11.98 -7.67
CA VAL A 125 0.60 -12.94 -8.37
C VAL A 125 -0.20 -12.18 -9.41
N ALA A 126 -0.21 -12.66 -10.65
CA ALA A 126 -1.09 -12.15 -11.70
C ALA A 126 -2.47 -12.83 -11.57
N VAL A 127 -3.50 -12.02 -11.39
CA VAL A 127 -4.89 -12.45 -11.24
C VAL A 127 -5.69 -11.98 -12.44
N PRO A 128 -6.33 -12.87 -13.23
CA PRO A 128 -7.16 -12.46 -14.35
C PRO A 128 -8.30 -11.52 -13.93
N VAL A 129 -8.55 -10.48 -14.72
CA VAL A 129 -9.66 -9.54 -14.53
C VAL A 129 -10.67 -9.74 -15.65
N GLU A 130 -11.73 -10.49 -15.37
CA GLU A 130 -12.81 -10.74 -16.34
C GLU A 130 -13.52 -9.43 -16.69
N GLY A 131 -13.72 -9.19 -17.98
CA GLY A 131 -14.35 -7.96 -18.48
C GLY A 131 -13.54 -6.69 -18.34
N GLY A 132 -12.26 -6.79 -17.95
CA GLY A 132 -11.37 -5.63 -17.83
C GLY A 132 -11.08 -4.98 -19.19
N GLU A 133 -11.45 -3.71 -19.35
CA GLU A 133 -11.20 -2.93 -20.58
C GLU A 133 -9.73 -2.51 -20.69
N TYR A 134 -9.15 -2.02 -19.58
CA TYR A 134 -7.79 -1.45 -19.54
C TYR A 134 -6.76 -2.37 -18.93
N VAL A 135 -7.18 -3.22 -17.99
CA VAL A 135 -6.30 -4.15 -17.25
C VAL A 135 -6.89 -5.54 -17.36
N ARG A 136 -6.15 -6.47 -17.96
CA ARG A 136 -6.55 -7.88 -18.13
C ARG A 136 -6.08 -8.78 -16.99
N GLU A 137 -5.03 -8.36 -16.30
CA GLU A 137 -4.44 -9.07 -15.15
C GLU A 137 -4.09 -8.07 -14.05
N ALA A 138 -4.61 -8.27 -12.86
CA ALA A 138 -4.21 -7.51 -11.69
C ALA A 138 -2.96 -8.15 -11.06
N LYS A 139 -1.87 -7.37 -10.91
CA LYS A 139 -0.63 -7.83 -10.28
C LYS A 139 -0.67 -7.48 -8.80
N ILE A 140 -0.99 -8.47 -7.98
CA ILE A 140 -1.23 -8.33 -6.54
C ILE A 140 -0.03 -8.83 -5.75
N GLY A 141 0.35 -8.14 -4.66
CA GLY A 141 1.42 -8.57 -3.77
C GLY A 141 1.15 -9.97 -3.20
N ARG A 142 2.15 -10.84 -3.24
CA ARG A 142 2.01 -12.27 -2.93
C ARG A 142 1.42 -12.53 -1.56
N ALA A 143 1.90 -11.88 -0.50
CA ALA A 143 1.39 -12.15 0.83
C ALA A 143 -0.08 -11.79 1.04
N VAL A 144 -0.66 -10.91 0.20
CA VAL A 144 -2.11 -10.67 0.17
C VAL A 144 -2.84 -11.87 -0.41
N MET A 145 -2.28 -12.49 -1.45
CA MET A 145 -2.89 -13.65 -2.13
C MET A 145 -2.72 -14.96 -1.35
N ASP A 146 -1.68 -15.04 -0.52
CA ASP A 146 -1.40 -16.20 0.34
C ASP A 146 -2.24 -16.19 1.63
N ALA A 147 -2.95 -15.08 1.92
CA ALA A 147 -3.82 -14.98 3.09
C ALA A 147 -5.17 -15.67 2.83
N ASP A 148 -5.68 -16.39 3.84
CA ASP A 148 -6.98 -17.05 3.79
C ASP A 148 -8.14 -16.07 3.98
N VAL A 149 -7.90 -15.01 4.77
CA VAL A 149 -8.88 -13.97 5.08
C VAL A 149 -8.24 -12.60 4.89
N PHE A 150 -9.00 -11.69 4.29
CA PHE A 150 -8.54 -10.32 4.03
C PHE A 150 -9.44 -9.29 4.70
N ILE A 151 -8.85 -8.38 5.47
CA ILE A 151 -9.52 -7.28 6.16
C ILE A 151 -8.92 -5.95 5.68
N SER A 152 -9.73 -5.05 5.15
CA SER A 152 -9.30 -3.70 4.81
C SER A 152 -9.57 -2.74 5.95
N LEU A 153 -8.53 -2.32 6.66
CA LEU A 153 -8.59 -1.29 7.69
C LEU A 153 -8.16 0.05 7.09
N THR A 154 -9.12 0.91 6.80
CA THR A 154 -8.93 2.02 5.88
C THR A 154 -9.22 3.37 6.51
N HIS A 155 -8.30 4.33 6.32
CA HIS A 155 -8.54 5.75 6.56
C HIS A 155 -9.32 6.33 5.37
N PHE A 156 -10.51 6.86 5.65
CA PHE A 156 -11.32 7.56 4.64
C PHE A 156 -10.86 9.00 4.50
N LYS A 157 -10.58 9.44 3.29
CA LYS A 157 -10.10 10.80 3.01
C LYS A 157 -10.56 11.33 1.65
N GLY A 158 -10.44 12.63 1.41
CA GLY A 158 -10.59 13.22 0.09
C GLY A 158 -9.51 12.74 -0.89
N HIS A 159 -9.81 12.77 -2.18
CA HIS A 159 -8.89 12.44 -3.26
C HIS A 159 -9.18 13.29 -4.48
N GLU A 160 -8.17 14.00 -5.01
CA GLU A 160 -8.33 15.00 -6.08
C GLU A 160 -8.96 14.43 -7.36
N GLN A 161 -8.59 13.21 -7.75
CA GLN A 161 -9.08 12.64 -9.00
C GLN A 161 -10.28 11.72 -8.84
N ALA A 162 -10.33 10.96 -7.73
CA ALA A 162 -11.39 10.00 -7.49
C ALA A 162 -12.48 10.54 -6.56
N GLY A 163 -12.40 11.83 -6.16
CA GLY A 163 -13.28 12.46 -5.18
C GLY A 163 -12.96 12.02 -3.75
N PHE A 164 -12.78 10.72 -3.48
CA PHE A 164 -12.41 10.21 -2.17
C PHE A 164 -11.49 8.99 -2.27
N GLY A 165 -10.70 8.75 -1.22
CA GLY A 165 -9.93 7.55 -0.99
C GLY A 165 -10.52 6.78 0.18
N GLY A 166 -10.89 5.53 -0.05
CA GLY A 166 -11.47 4.62 0.94
C GLY A 166 -11.02 3.18 0.67
N CYS A 167 -11.83 2.20 1.05
CA CYS A 167 -11.50 0.77 0.92
C CYS A 167 -11.16 0.37 -0.51
N LEU A 168 -11.92 0.83 -1.51
CA LEU A 168 -11.64 0.51 -2.92
C LEU A 168 -10.23 0.92 -3.34
N LYS A 169 -9.76 2.12 -2.93
CA LYS A 169 -8.40 2.56 -3.21
C LYS A 169 -7.36 1.83 -2.37
N ASN A 170 -7.64 1.61 -1.09
CA ASN A 170 -6.75 0.87 -0.20
C ASN A 170 -6.53 -0.58 -0.69
N ILE A 171 -7.53 -1.19 -1.29
CA ILE A 171 -7.45 -2.53 -1.88
C ILE A 171 -6.86 -2.44 -3.29
N GLY A 172 -7.54 -1.79 -4.22
CA GLY A 172 -7.21 -1.82 -5.65
C GLY A 172 -5.81 -1.30 -5.97
N MET A 173 -5.45 -0.14 -5.39
CA MET A 173 -4.12 0.43 -5.55
C MET A 173 -3.15 -0.11 -4.50
N GLY A 174 -3.60 -0.23 -3.25
CA GLY A 174 -2.75 -0.56 -2.12
C GLY A 174 -2.19 -1.99 -2.17
N CYS A 175 -2.97 -2.97 -2.64
CA CYS A 175 -2.53 -4.37 -2.76
C CYS A 175 -1.77 -4.65 -4.06
N GLY A 176 -1.78 -3.74 -5.03
CA GLY A 176 -0.99 -3.88 -6.25
C GLY A 176 0.50 -3.92 -5.95
N SER A 177 1.23 -4.82 -6.62
CA SER A 177 2.68 -4.78 -6.66
C SER A 177 3.16 -3.48 -7.31
N ARG A 178 4.46 -3.25 -7.32
CA ARG A 178 5.03 -2.10 -8.01
C ARG A 178 4.68 -2.07 -9.51
N ALA A 179 4.70 -3.23 -10.18
CA ALA A 179 4.30 -3.34 -11.58
C ALA A 179 2.78 -3.11 -11.75
N GLY A 180 1.95 -3.66 -10.87
CA GLY A 180 0.51 -3.42 -10.88
C GLY A 180 0.15 -1.95 -10.66
N LYS A 181 0.80 -1.29 -9.71
CA LYS A 181 0.64 0.16 -9.50
C LYS A 181 1.07 0.97 -10.72
N MET A 182 2.18 0.59 -11.37
CA MET A 182 2.69 1.26 -12.56
C MET A 182 1.68 1.18 -13.71
N GLU A 183 1.11 0.01 -13.95
CA GLU A 183 0.11 -0.22 -14.98
C GLU A 183 -1.14 0.64 -14.76
N GLN A 184 -1.64 0.68 -13.52
CA GLN A 184 -2.81 1.49 -13.16
C GLN A 184 -2.58 3.00 -13.27
N HIS A 185 -1.34 3.49 -13.06
CA HIS A 185 -1.06 4.93 -13.03
C HIS A 185 -0.56 5.49 -14.37
N ASN A 186 0.18 4.74 -15.13
CA ASN A 186 0.92 5.27 -16.28
C ASN A 186 1.04 4.25 -17.42
N SER A 187 0.08 3.38 -17.59
CA SER A 187 0.16 2.31 -18.60
C SER A 187 1.50 1.56 -18.58
N GLY A 188 2.11 1.47 -17.40
CA GLY A 188 3.35 0.75 -17.19
C GLY A 188 4.65 1.46 -17.63
N LYS A 189 4.64 2.77 -17.91
CA LYS A 189 5.81 3.47 -18.48
C LYS A 189 6.44 4.47 -17.50
N PRO A 190 7.69 4.25 -17.04
CA PRO A 190 8.44 5.22 -16.25
C PRO A 190 9.12 6.27 -17.12
N PHE A 191 9.51 7.39 -16.50
CA PHE A 191 10.32 8.44 -17.14
C PHE A 191 11.53 8.82 -16.27
N VAL A 192 12.49 9.54 -16.83
CA VAL A 192 13.70 9.96 -16.12
C VAL A 192 13.71 11.47 -15.95
N LYS A 193 13.77 11.94 -14.68
CA LYS A 193 14.08 13.34 -14.40
C LYS A 193 15.57 13.60 -14.63
N GLN A 194 15.87 14.20 -15.77
CA GLN A 194 17.25 14.42 -16.25
C GLN A 194 18.14 15.20 -15.25
N LYS A 195 17.55 16.14 -14.50
CA LYS A 195 18.26 16.92 -13.47
C LYS A 195 18.78 16.05 -12.31
N LEU A 196 18.11 14.93 -12.00
CA LEU A 196 18.47 14.02 -10.92
C LEU A 196 19.36 12.86 -11.38
N CYS A 197 19.38 12.58 -12.69
CA CYS A 197 20.16 11.47 -13.22
C CYS A 197 21.66 11.77 -13.19
N VAL A 198 22.43 10.89 -12.54
CA VAL A 198 23.90 10.98 -12.41
C VAL A 198 24.63 9.98 -13.30
N GLY A 199 23.95 9.28 -14.21
CA GLY A 199 24.57 8.33 -15.13
C GLY A 199 25.17 7.09 -14.48
N CYS A 200 24.65 6.62 -13.34
CA CYS A 200 25.22 5.48 -12.59
C CYS A 200 24.93 4.11 -13.20
N HIS A 201 24.12 4.02 -14.23
CA HIS A 201 23.72 2.80 -14.94
C HIS A 201 23.03 1.70 -14.11
N ALA A 202 22.63 1.97 -12.85
CA ALA A 202 21.96 0.99 -12.01
C ALA A 202 20.65 0.48 -12.65
N CYS A 203 19.92 1.36 -13.31
CA CYS A 203 18.69 1.03 -14.05
C CYS A 203 18.94 0.07 -15.22
N ALA A 204 20.05 0.24 -15.96
CA ALA A 204 20.41 -0.65 -17.05
C ALA A 204 20.81 -2.03 -16.55
N LYS A 205 21.58 -2.09 -15.46
CA LYS A 205 22.03 -3.36 -14.87
C LYS A 205 20.86 -4.24 -14.39
N ILE A 206 19.77 -3.65 -13.92
CA ILE A 206 18.61 -4.39 -13.43
C ILE A 206 17.57 -4.70 -14.51
N CYS A 207 17.64 -4.02 -15.65
CA CYS A 207 16.63 -4.13 -16.71
C CYS A 207 16.90 -5.34 -17.61
N ALA A 208 16.04 -6.36 -17.53
CA ALA A 208 16.13 -7.55 -18.38
C ALA A 208 15.77 -7.27 -19.85
N HIS A 209 15.17 -6.11 -20.17
CA HIS A 209 14.65 -5.76 -21.49
C HIS A 209 15.50 -4.70 -22.21
N GLY A 210 16.58 -4.21 -21.59
CA GLY A 210 17.43 -3.18 -22.18
C GLY A 210 16.70 -1.87 -22.49
N ALA A 211 15.66 -1.53 -21.72
CA ALA A 211 14.86 -0.32 -21.92
C ALA A 211 15.60 0.98 -21.53
N PRO A 212 16.43 1.06 -20.48
CA PRO A 212 17.24 2.23 -20.23
C PRO A 212 18.37 2.38 -21.25
N THR A 213 18.40 3.54 -21.94
CA THR A 213 19.43 3.96 -22.88
C THR A 213 20.12 5.21 -22.35
N PHE A 214 21.31 5.53 -22.84
CA PHE A 214 22.12 6.65 -22.35
C PHE A 214 22.57 7.52 -23.52
N GLY A 215 22.37 8.82 -23.38
CA GLY A 215 22.82 9.81 -24.35
C GLY A 215 24.28 10.22 -24.16
N PRO A 216 24.79 11.19 -24.95
CA PRO A 216 26.17 11.70 -24.86
C PRO A 216 26.50 12.31 -23.48
N ASP A 217 25.52 12.81 -22.77
CA ASP A 217 25.61 13.35 -21.42
C ASP A 217 25.62 12.26 -20.33
N ASN A 218 25.67 10.99 -20.73
CA ASN A 218 25.61 9.81 -19.87
C ASN A 218 24.36 9.73 -18.99
N LYS A 219 23.27 10.40 -19.34
CA LYS A 219 22.02 10.34 -18.62
C LYS A 219 21.06 9.33 -19.22
N ALA A 220 20.30 8.67 -18.34
CA ALA A 220 19.37 7.64 -18.77
C ALA A 220 18.12 8.24 -19.46
N THR A 221 17.62 7.53 -20.45
CA THR A 221 16.26 7.65 -20.97
C THR A 221 15.61 6.27 -21.03
N ILE A 222 14.30 6.19 -21.02
CA ILE A 222 13.59 4.91 -21.08
C ILE A 222 13.00 4.74 -22.48
N ASN A 223 13.47 3.71 -23.19
CA ASN A 223 12.82 3.29 -24.42
C ASN A 223 11.49 2.61 -24.08
N THR A 224 10.39 3.28 -24.41
CA THR A 224 9.02 2.83 -24.09
C THR A 224 8.61 1.57 -24.82
N ASP A 225 9.17 1.30 -26.01
CA ASP A 225 8.84 0.10 -26.80
C ASP A 225 9.45 -1.17 -26.20
N LYS A 226 10.61 -1.03 -25.55
CA LYS A 226 11.28 -2.12 -24.83
C LYS A 226 10.80 -2.26 -23.38
N CYS A 227 10.16 -1.25 -22.82
CA CYS A 227 9.76 -1.23 -21.43
C CYS A 227 8.48 -2.04 -21.20
N VAL A 228 8.56 -3.04 -20.34
CA VAL A 228 7.42 -3.87 -19.92
C VAL A 228 6.73 -3.39 -18.62
N GLY A 229 7.12 -2.24 -18.07
CA GLY A 229 6.46 -1.65 -16.91
C GLY A 229 6.72 -2.35 -15.55
N CYS A 230 7.73 -3.20 -15.43
CA CYS A 230 8.02 -3.94 -14.19
C CYS A 230 8.52 -3.07 -13.02
N ALA A 231 8.80 -1.79 -13.25
CA ALA A 231 9.23 -0.78 -12.27
C ALA A 231 10.54 -1.11 -11.48
N ARG A 232 11.30 -2.15 -11.84
CA ARG A 232 12.56 -2.51 -11.16
C ARG A 232 13.59 -1.37 -11.17
N CYS A 233 13.65 -0.59 -12.25
CA CYS A 233 14.55 0.55 -12.38
C CYS A 233 14.25 1.68 -11.37
N LEU A 234 12.99 1.85 -10.95
CA LEU A 234 12.62 2.78 -9.89
C LEU A 234 13.21 2.32 -8.55
N ALA A 235 13.10 1.02 -8.26
CA ALA A 235 13.54 0.45 -6.99
C ALA A 235 15.05 0.63 -6.75
N VAL A 236 15.86 0.59 -7.80
CA VAL A 236 17.31 0.61 -7.70
C VAL A 236 17.95 1.98 -7.96
N CYS A 237 17.17 2.99 -8.33
CA CYS A 237 17.71 4.31 -8.62
C CYS A 237 18.14 5.04 -7.33
N PRO A 238 19.46 5.27 -7.09
CA PRO A 238 19.93 5.85 -5.83
C PRO A 238 19.65 7.35 -5.71
N LYS A 239 19.27 7.99 -6.82
CA LYS A 239 18.95 9.44 -6.89
C LYS A 239 17.47 9.69 -7.19
N ASP A 240 16.64 8.66 -7.15
CA ASP A 240 15.21 8.75 -7.48
C ASP A 240 14.92 9.48 -8.81
N ALA A 241 15.87 9.41 -9.73
CA ALA A 241 15.76 10.04 -11.03
C ALA A 241 14.71 9.36 -11.92
N ILE A 242 14.47 8.05 -11.74
CA ILE A 242 13.44 7.31 -12.47
C ILE A 242 12.14 7.38 -11.71
N GLN A 243 11.10 7.90 -12.37
CA GLN A 243 9.81 8.17 -11.77
C GLN A 243 8.68 7.66 -12.68
N CYS A 244 7.51 7.53 -12.13
CA CYS A 244 6.26 7.39 -12.88
C CYS A 244 5.38 8.61 -12.62
N LEU A 245 4.45 8.88 -13.52
CA LEU A 245 3.39 9.84 -13.26
C LEU A 245 2.50 9.23 -12.17
N SER A 246 2.75 9.59 -10.94
CA SER A 246 1.92 9.21 -9.83
C SER A 246 1.05 10.39 -9.44
N LEU A 247 -0.23 10.25 -9.69
CA LEU A 247 -1.26 11.21 -9.27
C LEU A 247 -1.47 11.17 -7.74
N ILE A 248 -0.82 10.24 -7.05
CA ILE A 248 -0.83 10.12 -5.58
C ILE A 248 -0.08 11.28 -4.91
N HIS A 249 0.96 11.83 -5.55
CA HIS A 249 1.69 12.98 -5.00
C HIS A 249 0.83 14.22 -4.78
N ILE A 250 -0.28 14.32 -5.50
CA ILE A 250 -1.20 15.44 -5.41
C ILE A 250 -2.29 15.16 -4.35
N SER A 251 -2.53 13.91 -3.98
CA SER A 251 -3.70 13.49 -3.19
C SER A 251 -3.42 13.06 -1.75
N GLU A 252 -2.16 12.90 -1.36
CA GLU A 252 -1.80 12.76 0.04
C GLU A 252 -1.36 14.13 0.57
N PRO A 253 -2.00 14.66 1.64
CA PRO A 253 -1.50 15.84 2.30
C PRO A 253 -0.18 15.49 2.99
N THR A 254 0.90 15.47 2.21
CA THR A 254 2.28 15.26 2.68
C THR A 254 2.89 16.56 3.16
N ARG A 255 2.19 17.68 3.03
CA ARG A 255 2.55 18.95 3.65
C ARG A 255 1.58 19.23 4.79
N PRO A 256 2.07 19.55 6.00
CA PRO A 256 1.25 20.25 6.97
C PRO A 256 0.80 21.55 6.30
N GLU A 257 -0.50 21.73 6.11
CA GLU A 257 -1.03 23.07 5.89
C GLU A 257 -0.54 23.91 7.05
N PRO A 258 0.04 25.11 6.83
CA PRO A 258 0.37 26.01 7.93
C PRO A 258 -0.95 26.28 8.66
N ILE A 259 -0.97 25.99 9.94
CA ILE A 259 -2.07 26.41 10.82
C ILE A 259 -2.03 27.94 10.84
N SER A 260 -2.92 28.56 10.07
CA SER A 260 -3.18 30.00 10.11
C SER A 260 -4.01 30.35 11.33
#